data_a36c3a27a1d8d80b64c2b17cbdf702c6
#
_entry.id   a36c3a27a1d8d80b64c2b17cbdf702c6
#
_cell.length_a   1.000
_cell.length_b   1.000
_cell.length_c   1.000
_cell.angle_alpha   90.00
_cell.angle_beta   90.00
_cell.angle_gamma   90.00
#
_symmetry.space_group_name_H-M   'P 1'
#
loop_
_entity.id
_entity.type
_entity.pdbx_description
1 polymer ?
#
loop_
_entity_poly.entity_id
_entity_poly.type
_entity_poly.pdbx_seq_one_letter_code
_entity_poly.pdbx_strand_id
1 'polypeptide(L)'
;MAPTEQPVRTFRFERDTFAFPHELVWQYHFDPVTGTMTTFNSNPPPTYYHRCFVMVRSTRQFFYHARFAPELPPVAPEACQRIIREVVSRNPRRACAESERVMVPGYDGLRSFSRAHEPLLKAEMGGAWQSYFLRSHWRMVFPVHRWQQKRMGEKLKQSLPQRGLSLVHLFRFPRITINHGIVLYGLAESEQNLEFEAYDPNIPEHPVKLVYERKRRVFTFAPSRYWGGGVLSVVEIFCDWPY
;
A
#
# COMPACT_ATOMS: atom_id res chain seq x y z
N MET A 1 17.82 24.20 -15.44
CA MET A 1 16.44 24.48 -14.98
C MET A 1 16.00 23.32 -14.11
N ALA A 2 15.67 23.57 -12.84
CA ALA A 2 15.04 22.55 -12.00
C ALA A 2 13.67 22.20 -12.61
N PRO A 3 13.27 20.91 -12.67
CA PRO A 3 11.95 20.55 -13.13
C PRO A 3 10.94 21.19 -12.17
N THR A 4 10.02 21.96 -12.71
CA THR A 4 8.88 22.52 -11.97
C THR A 4 8.09 21.33 -11.46
N GLU A 5 8.17 21.03 -10.16
CA GLU A 5 7.37 19.99 -9.54
C GLU A 5 5.89 20.38 -9.68
N GLN A 6 5.21 19.71 -10.59
CA GLN A 6 3.75 19.85 -10.68
C GLN A 6 3.14 19.32 -9.38
N PRO A 7 2.11 19.99 -8.84
CA PRO A 7 1.45 19.54 -7.62
C PRO A 7 0.91 18.12 -7.86
N VAL A 8 1.34 17.19 -7.00
CA VAL A 8 0.88 15.81 -7.06
C VAL A 8 -0.61 15.80 -6.74
N ARG A 9 -1.41 15.13 -7.57
CA ARG A 9 -2.85 15.00 -7.32
C ARG A 9 -3.13 14.35 -5.97
N THR A 10 -4.24 14.68 -5.35
CA THR A 10 -4.66 14.07 -4.09
C THR A 10 -5.08 12.62 -4.32
N PHE A 11 -4.52 11.71 -3.53
CA PHE A 11 -4.94 10.31 -3.48
C PHE A 11 -6.33 10.22 -2.81
N ARG A 12 -7.22 9.42 -3.39
CA ARG A 12 -8.58 9.18 -2.86
C ARG A 12 -8.81 7.68 -2.75
N PHE A 13 -9.21 7.23 -1.58
CA PHE A 13 -9.46 5.80 -1.32
C PHE A 13 -10.44 5.19 -2.32
N GLU A 14 -11.56 5.85 -2.57
CA GLU A 14 -12.66 5.37 -3.42
C GLU A 14 -12.29 5.31 -4.91
N ARG A 15 -11.18 5.94 -5.30
CA ARG A 15 -10.71 6.05 -6.68
C ARG A 15 -9.42 5.28 -6.93
N ASP A 16 -8.46 5.40 -6.02
CA ASP A 16 -7.06 5.07 -6.29
C ASP A 16 -6.61 3.74 -5.66
N THR A 17 -7.54 2.96 -5.10
CA THR A 17 -7.27 1.65 -4.48
C THR A 17 -7.81 0.50 -5.32
N PHE A 18 -7.31 -0.72 -5.08
CA PHE A 18 -7.95 -1.92 -5.64
C PHE A 18 -9.27 -2.20 -4.92
N ALA A 19 -10.25 -2.73 -5.66
CA ALA A 19 -11.56 -3.12 -5.12
C ALA A 19 -11.59 -4.57 -4.58
N PHE A 20 -10.56 -5.36 -4.84
CA PHE A 20 -10.43 -6.74 -4.39
C PHE A 20 -9.33 -6.90 -3.34
N PRO A 21 -9.45 -7.86 -2.42
CA PRO A 21 -8.48 -8.08 -1.38
C PRO A 21 -7.25 -8.85 -1.86
N HIS A 22 -6.15 -8.66 -1.13
CA HIS A 22 -5.11 -9.65 -1.00
C HIS A 22 -5.67 -10.84 -0.20
N GLU A 23 -5.57 -12.06 -0.75
CA GLU A 23 -6.12 -13.24 -0.10
C GLU A 23 -5.20 -13.72 1.04
N LEU A 24 -5.78 -14.17 2.14
CA LEU A 24 -5.08 -14.63 3.33
C LEU A 24 -5.08 -16.16 3.40
N VAL A 25 -3.92 -16.78 3.59
CA VAL A 25 -3.79 -18.23 3.88
C VAL A 25 -4.35 -18.52 5.28
N TRP A 26 -3.99 -17.65 6.23
CA TRP A 26 -4.45 -17.72 7.61
C TRP A 26 -5.35 -16.53 7.88
N GLN A 27 -6.52 -16.78 8.41
CA GLN A 27 -7.41 -15.76 8.94
C GLN A 27 -7.32 -15.75 10.45
N TYR A 28 -7.44 -14.56 11.01
CA TYR A 28 -7.42 -14.33 12.43
C TYR A 28 -8.77 -13.78 12.86
N HIS A 29 -9.30 -14.30 13.94
CA HIS A 29 -10.43 -13.72 14.63
C HIS A 29 -9.92 -13.13 15.93
N PHE A 30 -10.05 -11.83 16.08
CA PHE A 30 -9.76 -11.12 17.32
C PHE A 30 -11.06 -10.87 18.06
N ASP A 31 -11.16 -11.42 19.27
CA ASP A 31 -12.26 -11.13 20.19
C ASP A 31 -11.88 -9.92 21.06
N PRO A 32 -12.51 -8.74 20.88
CA PRO A 32 -12.18 -7.55 21.64
C PRO A 32 -12.59 -7.65 23.11
N VAL A 33 -13.51 -8.54 23.50
CA VAL A 33 -13.97 -8.72 24.88
C VAL A 33 -12.94 -9.50 25.68
N THR A 34 -12.47 -10.62 25.15
CA THR A 34 -11.50 -11.49 25.83
C THR A 34 -10.05 -11.12 25.50
N GLY A 35 -9.82 -10.28 24.48
CA GLY A 35 -8.48 -9.96 23.97
C GLY A 35 -7.77 -11.17 23.33
N THR A 36 -8.50 -12.25 23.05
CA THR A 36 -7.93 -13.47 22.47
C THR A 36 -7.90 -13.41 20.94
N MET A 37 -6.89 -14.05 20.37
CA MET A 37 -6.75 -14.21 18.93
C MET A 37 -6.79 -15.71 18.61
N THR A 38 -7.73 -16.10 17.76
CA THR A 38 -7.79 -17.45 17.18
C THR A 38 -7.41 -17.42 15.71
N THR A 39 -6.89 -18.51 15.18
CA THR A 39 -6.47 -18.64 13.79
C THR A 39 -7.16 -19.82 13.13
N PHE A 40 -7.52 -19.66 11.86
CA PHE A 40 -8.06 -20.73 11.04
C PHE A 40 -7.57 -20.59 9.59
N ASN A 41 -7.51 -21.71 8.86
CA ASN A 41 -7.19 -21.70 7.46
C ASN A 41 -8.36 -21.18 6.64
N SER A 42 -8.06 -20.38 5.61
CA SER A 42 -9.08 -19.96 4.66
C SER A 42 -9.64 -21.17 3.90
N ASN A 43 -10.97 -21.23 3.77
CA ASN A 43 -11.67 -22.24 2.99
C ASN A 43 -12.68 -21.54 2.05
N PRO A 44 -12.57 -21.64 0.72
CA PRO A 44 -11.54 -22.41 -0.01
C PRO A 44 -10.13 -21.84 0.14
N PRO A 45 -9.08 -22.65 -0.17
CA PRO A 45 -7.70 -22.16 -0.12
C PRO A 45 -7.49 -20.97 -1.06
N PRO A 46 -6.75 -19.94 -0.62
CA PRO A 46 -6.54 -18.73 -1.43
C PRO A 46 -5.65 -19.05 -2.64
N THR A 47 -5.92 -18.37 -3.74
CA THR A 47 -5.12 -18.44 -4.99
C THR A 47 -4.21 -17.24 -5.17
N TYR A 48 -4.55 -16.09 -4.55
CA TYR A 48 -3.85 -14.81 -4.68
C TYR A 48 -3.31 -14.32 -3.33
N TYR A 49 -2.41 -15.09 -2.74
CA TYR A 49 -1.79 -14.81 -1.44
C TYR A 49 -0.34 -14.33 -1.57
N HIS A 50 0.25 -13.79 -0.48
CA HIS A 50 1.60 -13.18 -0.44
C HIS A 50 1.82 -12.06 -1.47
N ARG A 51 0.77 -11.30 -1.80
CA ARG A 51 0.78 -10.25 -2.81
C ARG A 51 0.61 -8.82 -2.26
N CYS A 52 0.54 -8.63 -0.93
CA CYS A 52 0.33 -7.30 -0.35
C CYS A 52 1.32 -6.26 -0.90
N PHE A 53 2.60 -6.60 -1.03
CA PHE A 53 3.59 -5.68 -1.57
C PHE A 53 3.51 -5.49 -3.09
N VAL A 54 3.02 -6.49 -3.82
CA VAL A 54 2.68 -6.34 -5.25
C VAL A 54 1.57 -5.31 -5.37
N MET A 55 0.51 -5.44 -4.57
CA MET A 55 -0.65 -4.55 -4.63
C MET A 55 -0.28 -3.12 -4.24
N VAL A 56 0.44 -2.89 -3.12
CA VAL A 56 0.83 -1.53 -2.75
C VAL A 56 1.77 -0.89 -3.77
N ARG A 57 2.71 -1.65 -4.36
CA ARG A 57 3.55 -1.16 -5.45
C ARG A 57 2.70 -0.77 -6.65
N SER A 58 1.81 -1.66 -7.10
CA SER A 58 0.97 -1.42 -8.27
C SER A 58 -0.02 -0.26 -8.02
N THR A 59 -0.58 -0.11 -6.82
CA THR A 59 -1.38 1.06 -6.44
C THR A 59 -0.61 2.35 -6.73
N ARG A 60 0.67 2.43 -6.30
CA ARG A 60 1.51 3.60 -6.56
C ARG A 60 1.84 3.76 -8.04
N GLN A 61 2.09 2.66 -8.77
CA GLN A 61 2.35 2.72 -10.20
C GLN A 61 1.13 3.25 -10.96
N PHE A 62 -0.07 2.80 -10.67
CA PHE A 62 -1.29 3.36 -11.24
C PHE A 62 -1.49 4.82 -10.85
N PHE A 63 -1.26 5.19 -9.60
CA PHE A 63 -1.38 6.58 -9.14
C PHE A 63 -0.43 7.52 -9.87
N TYR A 64 0.81 7.12 -10.13
CA TYR A 64 1.84 7.95 -10.76
C TYR A 64 1.83 7.92 -12.27
N HIS A 65 1.41 6.80 -12.88
CA HIS A 65 1.65 6.54 -14.30
C HIS A 65 0.39 6.29 -15.11
N ALA A 66 -0.79 6.18 -14.50
CA ALA A 66 -2.05 6.03 -15.22
C ALA A 66 -2.84 7.34 -15.26
N ARG A 67 -3.50 7.59 -16.39
CA ARG A 67 -4.52 8.62 -16.57
C ARG A 67 -5.83 7.94 -16.92
N PHE A 68 -6.77 7.96 -15.99
CA PHE A 68 -8.11 7.41 -16.20
C PHE A 68 -8.97 8.39 -16.98
N ALA A 69 -9.68 7.88 -17.98
CA ALA A 69 -10.50 8.65 -18.93
C ALA A 69 -11.91 8.04 -19.03
N PRO A 70 -12.81 8.33 -18.07
CA PRO A 70 -14.16 7.76 -18.05
C PRO A 70 -15.05 8.21 -19.23
N GLU A 71 -14.69 9.29 -19.88
CA GLU A 71 -15.36 9.84 -21.06
C GLU A 71 -15.11 9.02 -22.33
N LEU A 72 -14.10 8.19 -22.35
CA LEU A 72 -13.79 7.30 -23.48
C LEU A 72 -14.43 5.92 -23.29
N PRO A 73 -14.79 5.21 -24.37
CA PRO A 73 -15.31 3.86 -24.25
C PRO A 73 -14.24 2.89 -23.72
N PRO A 74 -14.63 1.88 -22.92
CA PRO A 74 -13.73 0.80 -22.51
C PRO A 74 -13.14 0.07 -23.72
N VAL A 75 -11.91 -0.40 -23.59
CA VAL A 75 -11.21 -1.15 -24.63
C VAL A 75 -11.33 -2.67 -24.42
N ALA A 76 -11.01 -3.45 -25.46
CA ALA A 76 -10.99 -4.91 -25.40
C ALA A 76 -10.01 -5.46 -24.36
N PRO A 77 -10.24 -6.67 -23.82
CA PRO A 77 -9.41 -7.27 -22.76
C PRO A 77 -7.91 -7.32 -23.09
N GLU A 78 -7.56 -7.59 -24.35
CA GLU A 78 -6.15 -7.64 -24.80
C GLU A 78 -5.46 -6.27 -24.74
N ALA A 79 -6.23 -5.22 -24.99
CA ALA A 79 -5.74 -3.85 -24.84
C ALA A 79 -5.62 -3.49 -23.35
N CYS A 80 -6.57 -3.88 -22.49
CA CYS A 80 -6.47 -3.75 -21.04
C CYS A 80 -5.22 -4.45 -20.50
N GLN A 81 -4.93 -5.65 -20.97
CA GLN A 81 -3.73 -6.40 -20.58
C GLN A 81 -2.45 -5.65 -20.91
N ARG A 82 -2.34 -5.06 -22.11
CA ARG A 82 -1.20 -4.23 -22.51
C ARG A 82 -1.06 -2.99 -21.62
N ILE A 83 -2.17 -2.30 -21.35
CA ILE A 83 -2.21 -1.13 -20.47
C ILE A 83 -1.70 -1.50 -19.07
N ILE A 84 -2.19 -2.59 -18.48
CA ILE A 84 -1.75 -3.05 -17.16
C ILE A 84 -0.25 -3.32 -17.16
N ARG A 85 0.26 -4.10 -18.12
CA ARG A 85 1.71 -4.40 -18.26
C ARG A 85 2.53 -3.14 -18.37
N GLU A 86 2.10 -2.18 -19.18
CA GLU A 86 2.81 -0.92 -19.35
C GLU A 86 2.88 -0.14 -18.03
N VAL A 87 1.75 0.02 -17.33
CA VAL A 87 1.74 0.75 -16.04
C VAL A 87 2.61 0.07 -14.99
N VAL A 88 2.50 -1.27 -14.83
CA VAL A 88 3.23 -2.00 -13.77
C VAL A 88 4.71 -2.23 -14.10
N SER A 89 5.14 -1.99 -15.34
CA SER A 89 6.55 -1.99 -15.73
C SER A 89 7.27 -0.70 -15.35
N ARG A 90 6.54 0.39 -15.11
CA ARG A 90 7.12 1.70 -14.80
C ARG A 90 7.72 1.76 -13.39
N ASN A 91 8.68 2.67 -13.22
CA ASN A 91 9.39 2.83 -11.93
C ASN A 91 8.43 3.30 -10.83
N PRO A 92 8.21 2.52 -9.76
CA PRO A 92 7.31 2.92 -8.67
C PRO A 92 7.87 4.04 -7.78
N ARG A 93 9.13 4.44 -7.93
CA ARG A 93 9.75 5.46 -7.08
C ARG A 93 9.48 6.89 -7.52
N ARG A 94 9.23 7.09 -8.82
CA ARG A 94 9.11 8.43 -9.42
C ARG A 94 7.83 8.54 -10.23
N ALA A 95 7.11 9.64 -10.07
CA ALA A 95 6.02 10.00 -10.97
C ALA A 95 6.57 10.40 -12.33
N CYS A 96 5.82 10.15 -13.39
CA CYS A 96 6.10 10.70 -14.73
C CYS A 96 5.31 11.99 -14.96
N ALA A 97 5.66 12.72 -16.01
CA ALA A 97 4.88 13.87 -16.46
C ALA A 97 3.46 13.45 -16.88
N GLU A 98 2.49 14.35 -16.78
CA GLU A 98 1.09 14.04 -17.11
C GLU A 98 0.94 13.56 -18.57
N SER A 99 1.71 14.14 -19.50
CA SER A 99 1.72 13.73 -20.91
C SER A 99 2.26 12.32 -21.17
N GLU A 100 3.04 11.78 -20.23
CA GLU A 100 3.65 10.45 -20.34
C GLU A 100 2.81 9.36 -19.66
N ARG A 101 1.70 9.73 -19.00
CA ARG A 101 0.84 8.77 -18.32
C ARG A 101 0.12 7.89 -19.33
N VAL A 102 0.04 6.60 -18.98
CA VAL A 102 -0.70 5.60 -19.76
C VAL A 102 -2.19 5.86 -19.62
N MET A 103 -2.88 6.02 -20.74
CA MET A 103 -4.32 6.23 -20.75
C MET A 103 -5.07 4.93 -20.44
N VAL A 104 -6.02 5.02 -19.50
CA VAL A 104 -6.92 3.92 -19.10
C VAL A 104 -8.35 4.37 -19.40
N PRO A 105 -8.90 4.06 -20.59
CA PRO A 105 -10.21 4.54 -21.03
C PRO A 105 -11.35 3.77 -20.37
N GLY A 106 -12.49 4.45 -20.17
CA GLY A 106 -13.74 3.86 -19.69
C GLY A 106 -13.87 3.75 -18.17
N TYR A 107 -12.90 4.26 -17.40
CA TYR A 107 -12.91 4.15 -15.94
C TYR A 107 -12.50 5.47 -15.28
N ASP A 108 -13.09 5.74 -14.11
CA ASP A 108 -12.82 6.95 -13.32
C ASP A 108 -11.60 6.80 -12.39
N GLY A 109 -11.14 5.55 -12.15
CA GLY A 109 -10.01 5.27 -11.29
C GLY A 109 -9.63 3.80 -11.22
N LEU A 110 -8.57 3.52 -10.45
CA LEU A 110 -8.10 2.16 -10.23
C LEU A 110 -9.18 1.25 -9.62
N ARG A 111 -10.02 1.80 -8.75
CA ARG A 111 -11.03 1.01 -8.04
C ARG A 111 -12.10 0.47 -8.98
N SER A 112 -12.67 1.29 -9.86
CA SER A 112 -13.63 0.84 -10.86
C SER A 112 -12.98 -0.06 -11.91
N PHE A 113 -11.77 0.27 -12.37
CA PHE A 113 -11.00 -0.55 -13.28
C PHE A 113 -10.70 -1.93 -12.69
N SER A 114 -10.27 -1.99 -11.44
CA SER A 114 -9.93 -3.25 -10.78
C SER A 114 -11.15 -4.14 -10.49
N ARG A 115 -12.32 -3.55 -10.27
CA ARG A 115 -13.56 -4.31 -10.14
C ARG A 115 -13.97 -5.00 -11.45
N ALA A 116 -13.73 -4.32 -12.58
CA ALA A 116 -14.07 -4.86 -13.90
C ALA A 116 -13.03 -5.88 -14.41
N HIS A 117 -11.76 -5.74 -14.01
CA HIS A 117 -10.64 -6.49 -14.59
C HIS A 117 -9.77 -7.21 -13.54
N GLU A 118 -10.37 -7.64 -12.42
CA GLU A 118 -9.64 -8.33 -11.34
C GLU A 118 -8.78 -9.50 -11.82
N PRO A 119 -9.27 -10.46 -12.64
CA PRO A 119 -8.46 -11.58 -13.11
C PRO A 119 -7.23 -11.16 -13.93
N LEU A 120 -7.38 -10.15 -14.80
CA LEU A 120 -6.28 -9.61 -15.60
C LEU A 120 -5.23 -8.93 -14.70
N LEU A 121 -5.66 -8.11 -13.74
CA LEU A 121 -4.77 -7.44 -12.80
C LEU A 121 -4.00 -8.46 -11.96
N LYS A 122 -4.68 -9.47 -11.41
CA LYS A 122 -4.04 -10.55 -10.65
C LYS A 122 -2.98 -11.30 -11.47
N ALA A 123 -3.23 -11.52 -12.76
CA ALA A 123 -2.28 -12.16 -13.67
C ALA A 123 -1.07 -11.29 -14.00
N GLU A 124 -1.28 -9.98 -14.25
CA GLU A 124 -0.27 -9.10 -14.85
C GLU A 124 0.55 -8.28 -13.84
N MET A 125 0.07 -8.06 -12.61
CA MET A 125 0.81 -7.29 -11.60
C MET A 125 2.11 -7.95 -11.13
N GLY A 126 2.34 -9.20 -11.49
CA GLY A 126 3.55 -9.95 -11.18
C GLY A 126 3.46 -10.81 -9.92
N GLY A 127 4.46 -11.66 -9.77
CA GLY A 127 4.56 -12.64 -8.68
C GLY A 127 4.99 -12.04 -7.34
N ALA A 128 4.68 -12.76 -6.26
CA ALA A 128 5.17 -12.45 -4.92
C ALA A 128 6.71 -12.35 -4.90
N TRP A 129 7.39 -13.19 -5.66
CA TRP A 129 8.84 -13.24 -5.74
C TRP A 129 9.48 -11.88 -6.12
N GLN A 130 8.94 -11.20 -7.13
CA GLN A 130 9.44 -9.87 -7.51
C GLN A 130 9.35 -8.87 -6.36
N SER A 131 8.29 -8.93 -5.58
CA SER A 131 8.13 -8.08 -4.41
C SER A 131 9.09 -8.45 -3.28
N TYR A 132 9.43 -9.72 -3.12
CA TYR A 132 10.43 -10.17 -2.14
C TYR A 132 11.83 -9.69 -2.51
N PHE A 133 12.22 -9.75 -3.76
CA PHE A 133 13.55 -9.35 -4.21
C PHE A 133 13.78 -7.83 -4.16
N LEU A 134 12.74 -7.05 -4.49
CA LEU A 134 12.80 -5.57 -4.49
C LEU A 134 12.65 -4.95 -3.10
N ARG A 135 12.44 -5.75 -2.07
CA ARG A 135 12.26 -5.30 -0.70
C ARG A 135 13.51 -5.53 0.14
N SER A 136 13.76 -4.57 0.99
CA SER A 136 14.72 -4.71 2.09
C SER A 136 14.16 -5.66 3.16
N HIS A 137 13.77 -6.89 2.80
CA HIS A 137 13.25 -7.89 3.76
C HIS A 137 14.21 -8.17 4.90
N TRP A 138 15.49 -8.08 4.63
CA TRP A 138 16.52 -8.22 5.64
C TRP A 138 16.35 -7.23 6.82
N ARG A 139 15.66 -6.11 6.61
CA ARG A 139 15.42 -5.13 7.70
C ARG A 139 14.50 -5.68 8.78
N MET A 140 13.60 -6.60 8.47
CA MET A 140 12.67 -7.17 9.46
C MET A 140 13.34 -8.15 10.45
N VAL A 141 14.54 -8.62 10.14
CA VAL A 141 15.31 -9.53 11.02
C VAL A 141 16.23 -8.76 11.99
N PHE A 142 16.20 -7.43 11.95
CA PHE A 142 16.94 -6.57 12.87
C PHE A 142 16.01 -5.73 13.72
N PRO A 143 16.38 -5.43 14.99
CA PRO A 143 15.61 -4.53 15.82
C PRO A 143 15.61 -3.12 15.24
N VAL A 144 14.46 -2.48 15.24
CA VAL A 144 14.33 -1.07 14.88
C VAL A 144 14.16 -0.25 16.15
N HIS A 145 15.14 0.62 16.41
CA HIS A 145 15.18 1.42 17.62
C HIS A 145 14.16 2.57 17.58
N ARG A 146 13.71 3.02 18.75
CA ARG A 146 12.74 4.12 18.88
C ARG A 146 13.19 5.43 18.21
N TRP A 147 14.49 5.71 18.17
CA TRP A 147 15.00 6.89 17.47
C TRP A 147 14.83 6.80 15.96
N GLN A 148 14.97 5.60 15.39
CA GLN A 148 14.70 5.34 13.96
C GLN A 148 13.21 5.50 13.65
N GLN A 149 12.33 5.01 14.55
CA GLN A 149 10.88 5.20 14.40
C GLN A 149 10.49 6.67 14.53
N LYS A 150 11.16 7.46 15.40
CA LYS A 150 11.00 8.91 15.45
C LYS A 150 11.35 9.55 14.11
N ARG A 151 12.54 9.23 13.55
CA ARG A 151 12.95 9.74 12.23
C ARG A 151 11.97 9.32 11.13
N MET A 152 11.45 8.09 11.19
CA MET A 152 10.46 7.63 10.22
C MET A 152 9.15 8.42 10.32
N GLY A 153 8.63 8.66 11.52
CA GLY A 153 7.43 9.49 11.71
C GLY A 153 7.59 10.90 11.14
N GLU A 154 8.70 11.56 11.44
CA GLU A 154 8.98 12.90 10.89
C GLU A 154 9.18 12.89 9.38
N LYS A 155 9.87 11.88 8.85
CA LYS A 155 10.04 11.71 7.40
C LYS A 155 8.70 11.55 6.69
N LEU A 156 7.84 10.67 7.18
CA LEU A 156 6.50 10.44 6.61
C LEU A 156 5.64 11.70 6.68
N LYS A 157 5.69 12.43 7.80
CA LYS A 157 5.00 13.72 7.96
C LYS A 157 5.41 14.71 6.85
N GLN A 158 6.70 14.80 6.54
CA GLN A 158 7.23 15.74 5.55
C GLN A 158 6.97 15.27 4.11
N SER A 159 7.16 13.99 3.83
CA SER A 159 7.14 13.46 2.45
C SER A 159 5.72 13.19 1.93
N LEU A 160 4.79 12.84 2.80
CA LEU A 160 3.43 12.44 2.39
C LEU A 160 2.68 13.55 1.63
N PRO A 161 2.65 14.82 2.10
CA PRO A 161 1.99 15.90 1.38
C PRO A 161 2.63 16.19 0.00
N GLN A 162 3.95 15.98 -0.11
CA GLN A 162 4.69 16.24 -1.35
C GLN A 162 4.49 15.17 -2.41
N ARG A 163 4.33 13.91 -1.98
CA ARG A 163 4.26 12.74 -2.88
C ARG A 163 2.84 12.21 -3.11
N GLY A 164 1.87 12.71 -2.34
CA GLY A 164 0.47 12.27 -2.36
C GLY A 164 0.23 10.91 -1.72
N LEU A 165 1.26 10.06 -1.61
CA LEU A 165 1.21 8.78 -0.93
C LEU A 165 2.62 8.29 -0.52
N SER A 166 2.67 7.41 0.49
CA SER A 166 3.89 6.69 0.90
C SER A 166 3.60 5.21 1.10
N LEU A 167 4.51 4.35 0.62
CA LEU A 167 4.40 2.91 0.82
C LEU A 167 5.22 2.53 2.04
N VAL A 168 4.62 1.82 2.98
CA VAL A 168 5.30 1.39 4.20
C VAL A 168 5.21 -0.11 4.42
N HIS A 169 6.28 -0.65 4.95
CA HIS A 169 6.40 -2.01 5.43
C HIS A 169 6.17 -2.03 6.94
N LEU A 170 5.17 -2.79 7.38
CA LEU A 170 4.83 -3.06 8.76
C LEU A 170 5.40 -4.41 9.17
N PHE A 171 6.16 -4.46 10.25
CA PHE A 171 6.66 -5.72 10.80
C PHE A 171 6.91 -5.64 12.31
N ARG A 172 6.99 -6.79 12.95
CA ARG A 172 7.28 -6.89 14.38
C ARG A 172 8.49 -7.80 14.60
N PHE A 173 9.47 -7.31 15.33
CA PHE A 173 10.68 -8.03 15.72
C PHE A 173 10.70 -8.28 17.24
N PRO A 174 11.23 -9.42 17.72
CA PRO A 174 11.84 -10.54 17.00
C PRO A 174 10.79 -11.56 16.49
N ARG A 175 9.58 -11.55 17.03
CA ARG A 175 8.49 -12.42 16.58
C ARG A 175 7.78 -11.75 15.42
N ILE A 176 7.98 -12.27 14.21
CA ILE A 176 7.36 -11.75 12.99
C ILE A 176 5.88 -12.15 12.94
N THR A 177 5.08 -11.55 13.81
CA THR A 177 3.62 -11.75 13.85
C THR A 177 2.88 -10.93 12.79
N ILE A 178 3.55 -9.96 12.19
CA ILE A 178 3.09 -9.19 11.03
C ILE A 178 4.27 -8.94 10.09
N ASN A 179 4.03 -9.07 8.79
CA ASN A 179 4.93 -8.72 7.69
C ASN A 179 4.07 -8.25 6.52
N HIS A 180 3.75 -6.96 6.48
CA HIS A 180 2.69 -6.44 5.64
C HIS A 180 3.03 -5.09 5.03
N GLY A 181 2.51 -4.82 3.83
CA GLY A 181 2.64 -3.55 3.14
C GLY A 181 1.32 -2.80 3.06
N ILE A 182 1.32 -1.51 3.40
CA ILE A 182 0.17 -0.61 3.25
C ILE A 182 0.56 0.68 2.54
N VAL A 183 -0.43 1.42 2.04
CA VAL A 183 -0.27 2.72 1.38
C VAL A 183 -0.81 3.81 2.29
N LEU A 184 0.05 4.71 2.77
CA LEU A 184 -0.37 5.92 3.49
C LEU A 184 -0.72 7.01 2.50
N TYR A 185 -1.82 7.77 2.75
CA TYR A 185 -2.25 8.84 1.84
C TYR A 185 -2.86 10.05 2.56
N GLY A 186 -3.25 9.93 3.81
CA GLY A 186 -3.77 11.02 4.64
C GLY A 186 -2.97 11.18 5.92
N LEU A 187 -2.95 12.37 6.49
CA LEU A 187 -2.28 12.69 7.74
C LEU A 187 -3.13 13.67 8.56
N ALA A 188 -3.43 13.27 9.78
CA ALA A 188 -3.91 14.14 10.84
C ALA A 188 -2.84 14.25 11.93
N GLU A 189 -2.57 15.47 12.39
CA GLU A 189 -1.54 15.74 13.39
C GLU A 189 -2.16 16.27 14.66
N SER A 190 -1.69 15.77 15.81
CA SER A 190 -1.95 16.32 17.13
C SER A 190 -0.64 16.49 17.91
N GLU A 191 -0.70 17.09 19.09
CA GLU A 191 0.46 17.19 19.98
C GLU A 191 1.01 15.81 20.36
N GLN A 192 0.15 14.82 20.49
CA GLN A 192 0.50 13.49 20.98
C GLN A 192 0.82 12.51 19.84
N ASN A 193 0.13 12.62 18.68
CA ASN A 193 0.15 11.62 17.65
C ASN A 193 0.24 12.20 16.24
N LEU A 194 0.78 11.36 15.32
CA LEU A 194 0.54 11.46 13.88
C LEU A 194 -0.38 10.29 13.50
N GLU A 195 -1.55 10.57 12.97
CA GLU A 195 -2.49 9.56 12.48
C GLU A 195 -2.47 9.56 10.96
N PHE A 196 -2.02 8.45 10.39
CA PHE A 196 -1.98 8.27 8.94
C PHE A 196 -3.20 7.49 8.49
N GLU A 197 -3.96 8.02 7.55
CA GLU A 197 -4.94 7.23 6.79
C GLU A 197 -4.23 6.34 5.79
N ALA A 198 -4.68 5.09 5.69
CA ALA A 198 -4.02 4.11 4.86
C ALA A 198 -4.99 3.20 4.09
N TYR A 199 -4.56 2.79 2.90
CA TYR A 199 -5.12 1.66 2.18
C TYR A 199 -4.37 0.39 2.56
N ASP A 200 -5.12 -0.59 3.02
CA ASP A 200 -4.65 -1.93 3.35
C ASP A 200 -5.17 -2.93 2.30
N PRO A 201 -4.29 -3.61 1.54
CA PRO A 201 -4.71 -4.61 0.56
C PRO A 201 -5.48 -5.79 1.16
N ASN A 202 -5.35 -6.05 2.46
CA ASN A 202 -6.13 -7.09 3.14
C ASN A 202 -7.54 -6.62 3.51
N ILE A 203 -7.77 -5.30 3.54
CA ILE A 203 -9.03 -4.67 3.95
C ILE A 203 -9.39 -3.59 2.92
N PRO A 204 -9.75 -3.98 1.68
CA PRO A 204 -10.04 -3.01 0.62
C PRO A 204 -11.39 -2.31 0.78
N GLU A 205 -12.18 -2.70 1.78
CA GLU A 205 -13.53 -2.19 1.99
C GLU A 205 -13.55 -0.76 2.53
N HIS A 206 -12.60 -0.41 3.38
CA HIS A 206 -12.53 0.90 4.04
C HIS A 206 -11.09 1.30 4.40
N PRO A 207 -10.83 2.60 4.62
CA PRO A 207 -9.54 3.06 5.13
C PRO A 207 -9.21 2.47 6.50
N VAL A 208 -7.91 2.28 6.76
CA VAL A 208 -7.38 1.93 8.08
C VAL A 208 -6.48 3.04 8.60
N LYS A 209 -6.12 3.02 9.89
CA LYS A 209 -5.26 4.02 10.52
C LYS A 209 -3.97 3.40 11.03
N LEU A 210 -2.84 4.03 10.71
CA LEU A 210 -1.54 3.80 11.34
C LEU A 210 -1.23 5.00 12.23
N VAL A 211 -0.94 4.77 13.52
CA VAL A 211 -0.70 5.85 14.48
C VAL A 211 0.75 5.85 14.94
N TYR A 212 1.40 7.02 14.88
CA TYR A 212 2.70 7.25 15.51
C TYR A 212 2.52 8.04 16.81
N GLU A 213 2.88 7.41 17.94
CA GLU A 213 2.83 8.00 19.28
C GLU A 213 4.15 8.75 19.59
N ARG A 214 4.12 10.07 19.65
CA ARG A 214 5.31 10.92 19.78
C ARG A 214 6.07 10.68 21.11
N LYS A 215 5.36 10.59 22.22
CA LYS A 215 5.94 10.39 23.56
C LYS A 215 6.65 9.04 23.66
N ARG A 216 6.03 7.97 23.19
CA ARG A 216 6.58 6.61 23.20
C ARG A 216 7.56 6.34 22.06
N ARG A 217 7.51 7.13 20.98
CA ARG A 217 8.30 6.99 19.75
C ARG A 217 8.09 5.61 19.11
N VAL A 218 6.83 5.22 18.98
CA VAL A 218 6.43 3.94 18.42
C VAL A 218 5.28 4.13 17.44
N PHE A 219 5.17 3.21 16.48
CA PHE A 219 3.97 3.07 15.69
C PHE A 219 3.06 2.02 16.31
N THR A 220 1.74 2.25 16.21
CA THR A 220 0.70 1.31 16.62
C THR A 220 -0.29 1.12 15.48
N PHE A 221 -0.82 -0.09 15.39
CA PHE A 221 -1.84 -0.44 14.43
C PHE A 221 -2.95 -1.21 15.14
N ALA A 222 -4.20 -0.95 14.80
CA ALA A 222 -5.35 -1.56 15.44
C ALA A 222 -5.44 -3.07 15.15
N PRO A 223 -6.10 -3.85 16.00
CA PRO A 223 -6.45 -5.23 15.69
C PRO A 223 -7.22 -5.33 14.38
N SER A 224 -6.95 -6.38 13.61
CA SER A 224 -7.59 -6.63 12.33
C SER A 224 -7.84 -8.13 12.14
N ARG A 225 -8.54 -8.50 11.06
CA ARG A 225 -8.81 -9.92 10.74
C ARG A 225 -7.56 -10.76 10.44
N TYR A 226 -6.36 -10.15 10.42
CA TYR A 226 -5.11 -10.83 10.14
C TYR A 226 -4.01 -10.55 11.17
N TRP A 227 -4.27 -9.68 12.15
CA TRP A 227 -3.30 -9.35 13.20
C TRP A 227 -3.96 -8.80 14.48
N GLY A 228 -3.43 -9.18 15.65
CA GLY A 228 -3.94 -8.78 16.97
C GLY A 228 -3.68 -7.36 17.41
N GLY A 229 -3.08 -6.54 16.55
CA GLY A 229 -2.81 -5.16 16.87
C GLY A 229 -1.60 -4.92 17.78
N GLY A 230 -1.35 -3.64 18.08
CA GLY A 230 -0.33 -3.20 19.03
C GLY A 230 0.85 -2.48 18.38
N VAL A 231 2.00 -2.51 19.08
CA VAL A 231 3.23 -1.83 18.64
C VAL A 231 3.93 -2.64 17.56
N LEU A 232 4.38 -1.93 16.51
CA LEU A 232 5.11 -2.50 15.39
C LEU A 232 6.21 -1.55 14.88
N SER A 233 7.06 -2.05 14.00
CA SER A 233 8.07 -1.27 13.29
C SER A 233 7.57 -0.88 11.91
N VAL A 234 7.87 0.36 11.51
CA VAL A 234 7.49 0.92 10.20
C VAL A 234 8.75 1.35 9.46
N VAL A 235 8.83 0.96 8.18
CA VAL A 235 9.90 1.38 7.27
C VAL A 235 9.27 1.77 5.94
N GLU A 236 9.59 2.96 5.42
CA GLU A 236 9.17 3.37 4.07
C GLU A 236 9.89 2.54 3.03
N ILE A 237 9.16 2.08 2.01
CA ILE A 237 9.67 1.28 0.89
C ILE A 237 9.43 1.99 -0.43
N PHE A 238 10.24 1.65 -1.47
CA PHE A 238 10.20 2.29 -2.78
C PHE A 238 10.39 3.83 -2.71
N CYS A 239 11.15 4.31 -1.74
CA CYS A 239 11.59 5.70 -1.72
C CYS A 239 12.88 5.88 -2.53
N ASP A 240 13.13 7.10 -3.00
CA ASP A 240 14.42 7.45 -3.61
C ASP A 240 15.53 7.38 -2.55
N TRP A 241 16.70 6.81 -2.95
CA TRP A 241 17.93 6.92 -2.17
C TRP A 241 18.46 8.37 -2.28
N PRO A 242 19.20 8.89 -1.28
CA PRO A 242 20.12 8.19 -0.37
C PRO A 242 19.67 8.17 1.09
N TYR A 243 20.12 7.16 1.80
CA TYR A 243 20.25 7.18 3.25
C TYR A 243 21.68 7.45 3.61
#